data_2b0f82346b5c1d11b8a2fb7c563f5a12
#
_entry.id   2b0f82346b5c1d11b8a2fb7c563f5a12
#
_cell.length_a   1.000
_cell.length_b   1.000
_cell.length_c   1.000
_cell.angle_alpha   90.00
_cell.angle_beta   90.00
_cell.angle_gamma   90.00
#
_symmetry.space_group_name_H-M   'P 1'
#
loop_
_entity.id
_entity.type
_entity.pdbx_description
1 polymer ?
#
loop_
_entity_poly.entity_id
_entity_poly.type
_entity_poly.pdbx_seq_one_letter_code
_entity_poly.pdbx_strand_id
1 'polypeptide(L)'
;SSNKETMKKFLHSMDAVLQHGDFMVVYPEQSMWWNYRKPKPLKKGAYTFAAQNHVPVLPCFITMQDSDILGDDGFYIQEYTIHIAPAIYPDPNKSRAVNIEEMRQKNYEVWKEIYEKTYGEPLVYECDDMPTIA
;
A
#
# COMPACT_ATOMS: atom_id res chain seq x y z
N SER A 1 10.56 1.07 27.01
CA SER A 1 9.53 0.60 27.89
C SER A 1 8.16 1.20 27.67
N SER A 2 7.90 2.51 27.83
CA SER A 2 6.58 3.10 27.52
C SER A 2 6.20 2.94 26.05
N ASN A 3 7.15 3.04 25.12
CA ASN A 3 6.96 2.84 23.68
C ASN A 3 6.52 1.41 23.33
N LYS A 4 7.07 0.39 24.00
CA LYS A 4 6.67 -1.00 23.76
C LYS A 4 5.25 -1.29 24.22
N GLU A 5 4.87 -0.76 25.36
CA GLU A 5 3.53 -0.95 25.92
C GLU A 5 2.47 -0.22 25.07
N THR A 6 2.75 1.00 24.65
CA THR A 6 1.89 1.77 23.77
C THR A 6 1.71 1.07 22.43
N MET A 7 2.81 0.56 21.84
CA MET A 7 2.75 -0.20 20.60
C MET A 7 1.92 -1.48 20.75
N LYS A 8 2.08 -2.20 21.87
CA LYS A 8 1.30 -3.40 22.14
C LYS A 8 -0.19 -3.11 22.27
N LYS A 9 -0.56 -2.02 22.95
CA LYS A 9 -1.96 -1.57 23.04
C LYS A 9 -2.53 -1.20 21.69
N PHE A 10 -1.76 -0.49 20.88
CA PHE A 10 -2.15 -0.13 19.51
C PHE A 10 -2.40 -1.37 18.65
N LEU A 11 -1.48 -2.31 18.63
CA LEU A 11 -1.62 -3.57 17.89
C LEU A 11 -2.87 -4.33 18.31
N HIS A 12 -3.10 -4.43 19.63
CA HIS A 12 -4.28 -5.10 20.18
C HIS A 12 -5.59 -4.40 19.78
N SER A 13 -5.60 -3.08 19.76
CA SER A 13 -6.78 -2.31 19.32
C SER A 13 -7.07 -2.53 17.83
N MET A 14 -6.04 -2.61 16.98
CA MET A 14 -6.19 -2.88 15.56
C MET A 14 -6.72 -4.30 15.30
N ASP A 15 -6.23 -5.29 16.06
CA ASP A 15 -6.76 -6.65 16.00
C ASP A 15 -8.26 -6.68 16.34
N ALA A 16 -8.68 -5.94 17.36
CA ALA A 16 -10.08 -5.84 17.75
C ALA A 16 -10.97 -5.22 16.66
N VAL A 17 -10.49 -4.20 15.96
CA VAL A 17 -11.17 -3.59 14.81
C VAL A 17 -11.42 -4.63 13.72
N LEU A 18 -10.39 -5.37 13.33
CA LEU A 18 -10.47 -6.40 12.30
C LEU A 18 -11.35 -7.59 12.72
N GLN A 19 -11.28 -8.00 13.99
CA GLN A 19 -12.12 -9.07 14.54
C GLN A 19 -13.60 -8.68 14.60
N HIS A 20 -13.89 -7.39 14.75
CA HIS A 20 -15.25 -6.88 14.69
C HIS A 20 -15.84 -6.88 13.26
N GLY A 21 -15.00 -7.03 12.23
CA GLY A 21 -15.41 -7.03 10.82
C GLY A 21 -15.33 -5.66 10.15
N ASP A 22 -14.66 -4.72 10.78
CA ASP A 22 -14.43 -3.39 10.23
C ASP A 22 -13.23 -3.37 9.27
N PHE A 23 -13.15 -2.30 8.47
CA PHE A 23 -12.03 -2.08 7.56
C PHE A 23 -10.95 -1.23 8.21
N MET A 24 -9.70 -1.53 7.87
CA MET A 24 -8.56 -0.71 8.26
C MET A 24 -7.82 -0.25 7.00
N VAL A 25 -7.64 1.05 6.87
CA VAL A 25 -6.83 1.63 5.79
C VAL A 25 -5.37 1.66 6.23
N VAL A 26 -4.51 1.10 5.39
CA VAL A 26 -3.07 1.07 5.63
C VAL A 26 -2.33 1.59 4.39
N TYR A 27 -1.36 2.45 4.62
CA TYR A 27 -0.47 2.96 3.57
C TYR A 27 0.84 2.17 3.58
N PRO A 28 1.00 1.20 2.67
CA PRO A 28 2.13 0.27 2.73
C PRO A 28 3.47 0.90 2.38
N GLU A 29 3.47 2.08 1.80
CA GLU A 29 4.67 2.87 1.49
C GLU A 29 5.25 3.60 2.72
N GLN A 30 4.43 3.80 3.77
CA GLN A 30 4.75 4.45 5.05
C GLN A 30 5.14 5.93 4.98
N SER A 31 5.34 6.50 3.82
CA SER A 31 5.68 7.91 3.65
C SER A 31 5.32 8.40 2.25
N MET A 32 5.10 9.69 2.13
CA MET A 32 4.94 10.33 0.82
C MET A 32 6.27 10.36 0.07
N TRP A 33 6.16 10.51 -1.24
CA TRP A 33 7.27 10.52 -2.16
C TRP A 33 7.18 11.79 -3.03
N TRP A 34 8.29 12.33 -3.45
CA TRP A 34 8.30 13.52 -4.30
C TRP A 34 7.70 13.27 -5.69
N ASN A 35 7.81 12.03 -6.20
CA ASN A 35 7.16 11.59 -7.42
C ASN A 35 5.88 10.83 -7.08
N TYR A 36 4.77 11.52 -7.06
CA TYR A 36 3.47 10.98 -6.63
C TYR A 36 2.85 9.92 -7.53
N ARG A 37 3.33 9.76 -8.77
CA ARG A 37 2.84 8.74 -9.70
C ARG A 37 3.42 7.37 -9.40
N LYS A 38 4.70 7.32 -9.11
CA LYS A 38 5.42 6.06 -8.83
C LYS A 38 5.24 5.65 -7.37
N PRO A 39 4.72 4.42 -7.09
CA PRO A 39 4.63 3.94 -5.72
C PRO A 39 6.00 3.62 -5.15
N LYS A 40 6.16 3.85 -3.86
CA LYS A 40 7.35 3.39 -3.12
C LYS A 40 7.37 1.87 -2.97
N PRO A 41 8.54 1.28 -2.67
CA PRO A 41 8.59 -0.12 -2.26
C PRO A 41 7.70 -0.38 -1.04
N LEU A 42 6.89 -1.43 -1.11
CA LEU A 42 5.92 -1.76 -0.08
C LEU A 42 6.59 -2.38 1.14
N LYS A 43 6.23 -1.92 2.32
CA LYS A 43 6.80 -2.38 3.59
C LYS A 43 6.03 -3.57 4.15
N LYS A 44 6.74 -4.57 4.64
CA LYS A 44 6.15 -5.81 5.20
C LYS A 44 5.19 -5.54 6.37
N GLY A 45 5.49 -4.55 7.19
CA GLY A 45 4.68 -4.20 8.35
C GLY A 45 3.22 -3.91 8.05
N ALA A 46 2.92 -3.39 6.86
CA ALA A 46 1.56 -3.11 6.42
C ALA A 46 0.67 -4.37 6.33
N TYR A 47 1.28 -5.53 6.11
CA TYR A 47 0.57 -6.80 5.91
C TYR A 47 0.48 -7.66 7.17
N THR A 48 1.11 -7.22 8.26
CA THR A 48 1.15 -7.97 9.53
C THR A 48 -0.24 -8.18 10.11
N PHE A 49 -1.08 -7.15 10.10
CA PHE A 49 -2.43 -7.23 10.64
C PHE A 49 -3.31 -8.22 9.88
N ALA A 50 -3.25 -8.17 8.56
CA ALA A 50 -4.02 -9.08 7.71
C ALA A 50 -3.60 -10.54 7.92
N ALA A 51 -2.29 -10.81 7.91
CA ALA A 51 -1.77 -12.16 8.13
C ALA A 51 -2.06 -12.68 9.53
N GLN A 52 -1.96 -11.83 10.56
CA GLN A 52 -2.21 -12.20 11.96
C GLN A 52 -3.68 -12.51 12.22
N ASN A 53 -4.58 -11.77 11.61
CA ASN A 53 -6.03 -11.91 11.81
C ASN A 53 -6.71 -12.78 10.75
N HIS A 54 -5.96 -13.36 9.83
CA HIS A 54 -6.49 -14.17 8.71
C HIS A 54 -7.56 -13.46 7.89
N VAL A 55 -7.38 -12.15 7.68
CA VAL A 55 -8.27 -11.33 6.86
C VAL A 55 -7.59 -10.94 5.53
N PRO A 56 -8.37 -10.69 4.47
CA PRO A 56 -7.78 -10.30 3.20
C PRO A 56 -7.26 -8.87 3.18
N VAL A 57 -6.33 -8.62 2.27
CA VAL A 57 -5.92 -7.27 1.84
C VAL A 57 -6.65 -6.93 0.54
N LEU A 58 -7.29 -5.78 0.50
CA LEU A 58 -7.90 -5.23 -0.71
C LEU A 58 -6.93 -4.21 -1.32
N PRO A 59 -6.24 -4.54 -2.42
CA PRO A 59 -5.33 -3.60 -3.06
C PRO A 59 -6.08 -2.43 -3.67
N CYS A 60 -5.71 -1.22 -3.27
CA CYS A 60 -6.21 0.02 -3.83
C CYS A 60 -5.03 0.86 -4.32
N PHE A 61 -5.05 1.26 -5.58
CA PHE A 61 -4.00 2.10 -6.16
C PHE A 61 -4.62 3.31 -6.83
N ILE A 62 -4.01 4.48 -6.61
CA ILE A 62 -4.50 5.74 -7.18
C ILE A 62 -3.55 6.16 -8.29
N THR A 63 -4.09 6.32 -9.49
CA THR A 63 -3.39 6.93 -10.60
C THR A 63 -3.89 8.36 -10.84
N MET A 64 -3.04 9.19 -11.43
CA MET A 64 -3.37 10.57 -11.74
C MET A 64 -2.95 10.92 -13.17
N GLN A 65 -3.77 11.71 -13.82
CA GLN A 65 -3.54 12.21 -15.19
C GLN A 65 -3.96 13.68 -15.26
N ASP A 66 -3.34 14.40 -16.19
CA ASP A 66 -3.75 15.77 -16.45
C ASP A 66 -5.16 15.80 -17.06
N SER A 67 -6.02 16.65 -16.54
CA SER A 67 -7.30 16.97 -17.19
C SER A 67 -7.10 17.98 -18.33
N ASP A 68 -8.17 18.30 -19.03
CA ASP A 68 -8.19 19.37 -20.05
C ASP A 68 -8.35 20.77 -19.41
N ILE A 69 -8.44 20.87 -18.09
CA ILE A 69 -8.69 22.12 -17.36
C ILE A 69 -7.37 22.65 -16.80
N LEU A 70 -6.99 23.83 -17.24
CA LEU A 70 -5.83 24.57 -16.70
C LEU A 70 -6.24 25.29 -15.42
N GLY A 71 -5.49 25.04 -14.34
CA GLY A 71 -5.66 25.73 -13.06
C GLY A 71 -5.08 27.16 -13.08
N ASP A 72 -5.43 27.94 -12.09
CA ASP A 72 -4.98 29.35 -11.94
C ASP A 72 -3.46 29.43 -11.67
N ASP A 73 -2.85 28.34 -11.24
CA ASP A 73 -1.41 28.20 -11.00
C ASP A 73 -0.60 27.86 -12.27
N GLY A 74 -1.27 27.70 -13.40
CA GLY A 74 -0.65 27.36 -14.69
C GLY A 74 -0.41 25.86 -14.90
N PHE A 75 -0.88 25.00 -13.98
CA PHE A 75 -0.83 23.54 -14.11
C PHE A 75 -2.21 22.98 -14.42
N TYR A 76 -2.25 21.85 -15.13
CA TYR A 76 -3.51 21.14 -15.37
C TYR A 76 -4.03 20.51 -14.09
N ILE A 77 -5.34 20.62 -13.88
CA ILE A 77 -6.01 19.95 -12.76
C ILE A 77 -5.85 18.44 -12.96
N GLN A 78 -5.47 17.73 -11.88
CA GLN A 78 -5.25 16.29 -11.94
C GLN A 78 -6.57 15.53 -11.78
N GLU A 79 -6.80 14.57 -12.67
CA GLU A 79 -7.85 13.57 -12.53
C GLU A 79 -7.29 12.33 -11.83
N TYR A 80 -7.95 11.92 -10.75
CA TYR A 80 -7.56 10.76 -9.98
C TYR A 80 -8.47 9.58 -10.28
N THR A 81 -7.87 8.42 -10.53
CA THR A 81 -8.59 7.15 -10.65
C THR A 81 -8.19 6.22 -9.52
N ILE A 82 -9.18 5.75 -8.76
CA ILE A 82 -8.97 4.74 -7.72
C ILE A 82 -9.20 3.36 -8.35
N HIS A 83 -8.15 2.57 -8.41
CA HIS A 83 -8.20 1.19 -8.89
C HIS A 83 -8.34 0.26 -7.69
N ILE A 84 -9.39 -0.54 -7.66
CA ILE A 84 -9.63 -1.54 -6.63
C ILE A 84 -9.48 -2.91 -7.29
N ALA A 85 -8.52 -3.69 -6.82
CA ALA A 85 -8.24 -5.02 -7.35
C ALA A 85 -8.87 -6.11 -6.47
N PRO A 86 -8.94 -7.36 -6.96
CA PRO A 86 -9.42 -8.48 -6.16
C PRO A 86 -8.67 -8.66 -4.84
N ALA A 87 -9.38 -9.04 -3.81
CA ALA A 87 -8.82 -9.26 -2.48
C ALA A 87 -7.75 -10.36 -2.48
N ILE A 88 -6.68 -10.12 -1.73
CA ILE A 88 -5.58 -11.07 -1.53
C ILE A 88 -5.77 -11.72 -0.17
N TYR A 89 -5.99 -13.04 -0.15
CA TYR A 89 -6.23 -13.80 1.07
C TYR A 89 -4.94 -14.43 1.59
N PRO A 90 -4.70 -14.43 2.93
CA PRO A 90 -3.65 -15.25 3.50
C PRO A 90 -3.97 -16.73 3.35
N ASP A 91 -2.94 -17.56 3.19
CA ASP A 91 -3.09 -19.02 3.13
C ASP A 91 -3.06 -19.59 4.56
N PRO A 92 -4.14 -20.30 5.00
CA PRO A 92 -4.21 -20.86 6.35
C PRO A 92 -3.18 -21.95 6.60
N ASN A 93 -2.60 -22.54 5.55
CA ASN A 93 -1.59 -23.61 5.65
C ASN A 93 -0.15 -23.07 5.70
N LYS A 94 0.04 -21.77 5.61
CA LYS A 94 1.36 -21.11 5.63
C LYS A 94 1.56 -20.35 6.93
N SER A 95 2.83 -20.15 7.29
CA SER A 95 3.18 -19.33 8.44
C SER A 95 2.80 -17.86 8.24
N ARG A 96 2.68 -17.12 9.34
CA ARG A 96 2.43 -15.67 9.31
C ARG A 96 3.49 -14.93 8.49
N ALA A 97 4.77 -15.27 8.69
CA ALA A 97 5.87 -14.63 7.98
C ALA A 97 5.81 -14.85 6.45
N VAL A 98 5.46 -16.05 6.02
CA VAL A 98 5.27 -16.39 4.60
C VAL A 98 4.07 -15.62 4.03
N ASN A 99 2.95 -15.60 4.75
CA ASN A 99 1.76 -14.84 4.33
C ASN A 99 2.05 -13.34 4.18
N ILE A 100 2.76 -12.74 5.11
CA ILE A 100 3.15 -11.31 5.04
C ILE A 100 3.92 -11.04 3.74
N GLU A 101 4.91 -11.87 3.43
CA GLU A 101 5.74 -11.66 2.23
C GLU A 101 4.96 -11.93 0.93
N GLU A 102 4.18 -12.99 0.88
CA GLU A 102 3.37 -13.31 -0.32
C GLU A 102 2.28 -12.27 -0.57
N MET A 103 1.60 -11.80 0.46
CA MET A 103 0.58 -10.75 0.33
C MET A 103 1.21 -9.43 -0.13
N ARG A 104 2.37 -9.07 0.43
CA ARG A 104 3.13 -7.90 -0.01
C ARG A 104 3.52 -8.01 -1.49
N GLN A 105 4.07 -9.15 -1.89
CA GLN A 105 4.51 -9.38 -3.27
C GLN A 105 3.33 -9.35 -4.25
N LYS A 106 2.23 -10.00 -3.93
CA LYS A 106 1.02 -9.98 -4.77
C LYS A 106 0.44 -8.58 -4.90
N ASN A 107 0.40 -7.82 -3.80
CA ASN A 107 -0.07 -6.43 -3.84
C ASN A 107 0.85 -5.55 -4.70
N TYR A 108 2.16 -5.74 -4.59
CA TYR A 108 3.13 -5.05 -5.42
C TYR A 108 2.94 -5.35 -6.92
N GLU A 109 2.74 -6.62 -7.28
CA GLU A 109 2.50 -7.03 -8.66
C GLU A 109 1.23 -6.39 -9.24
N VAL A 110 0.17 -6.32 -8.44
CA VAL A 110 -1.09 -5.64 -8.83
C VAL A 110 -0.85 -4.15 -9.08
N TRP A 111 -0.16 -3.47 -8.18
CA TRP A 111 0.14 -2.03 -8.34
C TRP A 111 1.06 -1.78 -9.53
N LYS A 112 2.06 -2.63 -9.72
CA LYS A 112 2.96 -2.57 -10.87
C LYS A 112 2.19 -2.70 -12.19
N GLU A 113 1.30 -3.66 -12.31
CA GLU A 113 0.48 -3.86 -13.50
C GLU A 113 -0.39 -2.63 -13.81
N ILE A 114 -1.06 -2.08 -12.80
CA ILE A 114 -1.87 -0.87 -12.93
C ILE A 114 -1.02 0.33 -13.36
N TYR A 115 0.14 0.52 -12.71
CA TYR A 115 1.07 1.61 -13.03
C TYR A 115 1.56 1.52 -14.47
N GLU A 116 2.08 0.36 -14.87
CA GLU A 116 2.65 0.16 -16.20
C GLU A 116 1.58 0.29 -17.30
N LYS A 117 0.38 -0.20 -17.06
CA LYS A 117 -0.75 -0.06 -17.98
C LYS A 117 -1.22 1.39 -18.11
N THR A 118 -1.27 2.12 -17.01
CA THR A 118 -1.76 3.51 -16.98
C THR A 118 -0.77 4.47 -17.62
N TYR A 119 0.51 4.34 -17.31
CA TYR A 119 1.54 5.31 -17.72
C TYR A 119 2.38 4.86 -18.93
N GLY A 120 2.24 3.62 -19.36
CA GLY A 120 2.96 3.08 -20.53
C GLY A 120 4.47 2.97 -20.33
N GLU A 121 4.93 2.88 -19.09
CA GLU A 121 6.35 2.78 -18.73
C GLU A 121 6.56 1.70 -17.65
N PRO A 122 7.72 1.03 -17.61
CA PRO A 122 8.00 0.02 -16.60
C PRO A 122 8.15 0.65 -15.21
N LEU A 123 7.65 -0.05 -14.18
CA LEU A 123 7.90 0.32 -12.79
C LEU A 123 9.28 -0.17 -12.37
N VAL A 124 10.25 0.73 -12.41
CA VAL A 124 11.62 0.48 -11.98
C VAL A 124 12.04 1.50 -10.93
N TYR A 125 12.90 1.09 -10.01
CA TYR A 125 13.44 1.96 -8.98
C TYR A 125 14.91 2.26 -9.29
N GLU A 126 15.23 3.53 -9.41
CA GLU A 126 16.60 4.03 -9.56
C GLU A 126 17.20 4.37 -8.19
N CYS A 127 18.50 4.61 -8.14
CA CYS A 127 19.19 4.96 -6.88
C CYS A 127 18.57 6.18 -6.19
N ASP A 128 18.13 7.16 -6.96
CA ASP A 128 17.52 8.38 -6.45
C ASP A 128 16.08 8.19 -5.94
N ASP A 129 15.46 7.09 -6.36
CA ASP A 129 14.12 6.70 -5.90
C ASP A 129 14.13 5.91 -4.60
N MET A 130 15.28 5.42 -4.17
CA MET A 130 15.38 4.63 -2.95
C MET A 130 15.35 5.53 -1.71
N PRO A 131 14.60 5.15 -0.67
CA PRO A 131 14.63 5.91 0.56
C PRO A 131 16.05 5.96 1.09
N THR A 132 16.50 7.17 1.42
CA THR A 132 17.76 7.35 2.13
C THR A 132 17.68 6.56 3.43
N ILE A 133 18.56 5.60 3.59
CA ILE A 133 18.67 4.87 4.85
C ILE A 133 19.24 5.86 5.87
N ALA A 134 18.37 6.34 6.70
CA ALA A 134 18.75 7.17 7.83
C ALA A 134 19.16 6.30 9.01
#